data_0a034199a0ed1f936fc847402926c546
#
_entry.id   0a034199a0ed1f936fc847402926c546
#
_cell.length_a   1.000
_cell.length_b   1.000
_cell.length_c   1.000
_cell.angle_alpha   90.00
_cell.angle_beta   90.00
_cell.angle_gamma   90.00
#
_symmetry.space_group_name_H-M   'P 1'
#
loop_
_entity.id
_entity.type
_entity.pdbx_description
1 polymer ?
#
loop_
_entity_poly.entity_id
_entity_poly.type
_entity_poly.pdbx_seq_one_letter_code
_entity_poly.pdbx_strand_id
1 'polypeptide(L)'
;MLTERIVNLLNKTYGPETAEKVENSIYISEKSLSSVLNSIKFNPDTDITDPQEISGILLKNSCCRRAALTAMFLCLGSISDPEKNYHCEYVCVSDKQAAQLIRLLKDFDIKANRMVRKGRVVVYIKESECIAELLNVIGAHRALMRLENLRIEREVRNDVNRAVNCDAANAKKLAAAAGRQIEDIEYLRDNVGLDSLPENLSVMAHIRIENPDLPLKELGELLDPPIGKSGVNHRLRKLSELAEEYRNKLWRFKLE
;
A
#
# COMPACT_ATOMS: atom_id res chain seq x y z
N MET A 1 22.53 -24.06 11.24
CA MET A 1 22.91 -22.88 10.43
C MET A 1 23.30 -21.66 11.28
N LEU A 2 22.44 -21.08 12.16
CA LEU A 2 22.81 -19.92 13.00
C LEU A 2 23.90 -20.30 14.05
N THR A 3 23.66 -21.38 14.79
CA THR A 3 24.60 -21.91 15.80
C THR A 3 26.00 -22.19 15.21
N GLU A 4 26.07 -22.80 14.04
CA GLU A 4 27.36 -23.06 13.36
C GLU A 4 28.09 -21.77 13.01
N ARG A 5 27.36 -20.77 12.53
CA ARG A 5 27.93 -19.45 12.22
C ARG A 5 28.51 -18.77 13.47
N ILE A 6 27.81 -18.88 14.60
CA ILE A 6 28.27 -18.33 15.88
C ILE A 6 29.52 -19.08 16.36
N VAL A 7 29.52 -20.41 16.32
CA VAL A 7 30.70 -21.23 16.68
C VAL A 7 31.90 -20.86 15.82
N ASN A 8 31.72 -20.78 14.50
CA ASN A 8 32.80 -20.40 13.59
C ASN A 8 33.34 -18.99 13.88
N LEU A 9 32.43 -18.05 14.24
CA LEU A 9 32.83 -16.69 14.59
C LEU A 9 33.63 -16.65 15.89
N LEU A 10 33.19 -17.36 16.94
CA LEU A 10 33.86 -17.45 18.22
C LEU A 10 35.26 -18.10 18.05
N ASN A 11 35.34 -19.21 17.34
CA ASN A 11 36.62 -19.90 17.09
C ASN A 11 37.58 -19.06 16.24
N LYS A 12 37.06 -18.26 15.29
CA LYS A 12 37.90 -17.34 14.52
C LYS A 12 38.40 -16.15 15.36
N THR A 13 37.63 -15.69 16.32
CA THR A 13 37.93 -14.49 17.09
C THR A 13 38.81 -14.76 18.30
N TYR A 14 38.58 -15.87 19.00
CA TYR A 14 39.21 -16.18 20.27
C TYR A 14 40.16 -17.38 20.21
N GLY A 15 40.29 -18.03 19.04
CA GLY A 15 41.14 -19.20 18.82
C GLY A 15 40.36 -20.49 18.61
N PRO A 16 40.97 -21.49 17.97
CA PRO A 16 40.33 -22.78 17.76
C PRO A 16 39.95 -23.45 19.07
N GLU A 17 38.84 -24.19 19.07
CA GLU A 17 38.30 -24.88 20.24
C GLU A 17 37.71 -23.96 21.32
N THR A 18 37.50 -22.68 21.02
CA THR A 18 36.81 -21.76 21.92
C THR A 18 35.33 -22.13 22.12
N ALA A 19 34.69 -22.56 21.04
CA ALA A 19 33.28 -22.93 21.09
C ALA A 19 33.01 -24.17 20.23
N GLU A 20 32.07 -24.99 20.70
CA GLU A 20 31.55 -26.14 19.95
C GLU A 20 30.01 -26.15 19.95
N LYS A 21 29.45 -26.80 18.93
CA LYS A 21 28.00 -26.99 18.82
C LYS A 21 27.65 -28.37 19.40
N VAL A 22 26.75 -28.38 20.38
CA VAL A 22 26.17 -29.60 20.90
C VAL A 22 24.67 -29.51 20.75
N GLU A 23 24.08 -30.33 19.88
CA GLU A 23 22.68 -30.28 19.48
C GLU A 23 22.25 -28.86 19.03
N ASN A 24 21.41 -28.18 19.83
CA ASN A 24 20.92 -26.83 19.58
C ASN A 24 21.60 -25.75 20.44
N SER A 25 22.64 -26.13 21.21
CA SER A 25 23.35 -25.26 22.14
C SER A 25 24.78 -25.01 21.65
N ILE A 26 25.38 -23.95 22.15
CA ILE A 26 26.79 -23.62 21.95
C ILE A 26 27.49 -23.71 23.28
N TYR A 27 28.52 -24.56 23.36
CA TYR A 27 29.38 -24.65 24.52
C TYR A 27 30.62 -23.82 24.29
N ILE A 28 30.99 -23.03 25.29
CA ILE A 28 32.22 -22.23 25.30
C ILE A 28 33.18 -22.88 26.31
N SER A 29 34.42 -23.10 25.91
CA SER A 29 35.41 -23.71 26.73
C SER A 29 35.72 -22.82 27.96
N GLU A 30 35.93 -23.41 29.12
CA GLU A 30 36.23 -22.68 30.36
C GLU A 30 37.42 -21.73 30.23
N LYS A 31 38.45 -22.12 29.49
CA LYS A 31 39.66 -21.30 29.22
C LYS A 31 39.31 -19.98 28.51
N SER A 32 38.34 -19.99 27.61
CA SER A 32 37.93 -18.84 26.79
C SER A 32 36.77 -18.09 27.35
N LEU A 33 36.02 -18.66 28.30
CA LEU A 33 34.77 -18.12 28.81
C LEU A 33 34.91 -16.68 29.34
N SER A 34 35.90 -16.44 30.21
CA SER A 34 36.13 -15.10 30.78
C SER A 34 36.46 -14.06 29.69
N SER A 35 37.22 -14.43 28.67
CA SER A 35 37.58 -13.54 27.56
C SER A 35 36.34 -13.19 26.70
N VAL A 36 35.49 -14.18 26.42
CA VAL A 36 34.24 -13.99 25.68
C VAL A 36 33.29 -13.10 26.47
N LEU A 37 33.02 -13.41 27.76
CA LEU A 37 32.12 -12.64 28.61
C LEU A 37 32.60 -11.18 28.79
N ASN A 38 33.87 -10.97 29.05
CA ASN A 38 34.43 -9.63 29.14
C ASN A 38 34.30 -8.81 27.85
N SER A 39 34.47 -9.42 26.70
CA SER A 39 34.39 -8.72 25.43
C SER A 39 32.96 -8.30 25.06
N ILE A 40 31.96 -9.10 25.41
CA ILE A 40 30.55 -8.74 25.28
C ILE A 40 30.02 -7.89 26.45
N LYS A 41 30.88 -7.58 27.44
CA LYS A 41 30.49 -6.83 28.64
C LYS A 41 29.35 -7.49 29.42
N PHE A 42 29.35 -8.81 29.47
CA PHE A 42 28.37 -9.60 30.20
C PHE A 42 28.90 -9.91 31.63
N ASN A 43 28.09 -9.60 32.64
CA ASN A 43 28.38 -9.94 34.02
C ASN A 43 27.48 -11.11 34.49
N PRO A 44 28.04 -12.32 34.74
CA PRO A 44 27.22 -13.46 35.15
C PRO A 44 26.42 -13.22 36.43
N ASP A 45 26.95 -12.43 37.35
CA ASP A 45 26.30 -12.20 38.64
C ASP A 45 25.06 -11.32 38.58
N THR A 46 24.99 -10.42 37.59
CA THR A 46 23.87 -9.47 37.44
C THR A 46 23.03 -9.76 36.19
N ASP A 47 23.65 -10.22 35.12
CA ASP A 47 23.00 -10.30 33.79
C ASP A 47 22.29 -11.62 33.55
N ILE A 48 22.55 -12.67 34.35
CA ILE A 48 21.80 -13.93 34.29
C ILE A 48 20.35 -13.73 34.76
N THR A 49 20.16 -12.88 35.78
CA THR A 49 18.83 -12.60 36.32
C THR A 49 18.05 -11.56 35.52
N ASP A 50 18.73 -10.71 34.75
CA ASP A 50 18.12 -9.67 33.90
C ASP A 50 18.95 -9.40 32.62
N PRO A 51 19.18 -10.41 31.74
CA PRO A 51 20.01 -10.26 30.53
C PRO A 51 19.21 -9.57 29.44
N GLN A 52 19.18 -8.22 29.43
CA GLN A 52 18.13 -7.62 28.64
C GLN A 52 18.56 -6.52 27.70
N GLU A 53 19.74 -5.93 27.92
CA GLU A 53 20.24 -4.87 27.05
C GLU A 53 21.69 -5.14 26.64
N ILE A 54 21.97 -4.85 25.36
CA ILE A 54 23.36 -4.81 24.88
C ILE A 54 24.01 -3.55 25.45
N SER A 55 25.21 -3.69 26.02
CA SER A 55 25.94 -2.57 26.58
C SER A 55 26.07 -1.40 25.59
N GLY A 56 25.70 -0.19 26.00
CA GLY A 56 25.80 1.02 25.18
C GLY A 56 27.23 1.29 24.66
N ILE A 57 28.25 0.80 25.37
CA ILE A 57 29.65 0.91 24.93
C ILE A 57 29.88 0.15 23.61
N LEU A 58 29.23 -1.00 23.44
CA LEU A 58 29.31 -1.82 22.24
C LEU A 58 28.54 -1.22 21.08
N LEU A 59 27.58 -0.34 21.35
CA LEU A 59 26.69 0.27 20.33
C LEU A 59 27.14 1.66 19.85
N LYS A 60 28.37 2.09 20.21
CA LYS A 60 28.86 3.43 19.82
C LYS A 60 28.96 3.60 18.28
N ASN A 61 29.48 2.60 17.59
CA ASN A 61 29.70 2.67 16.15
C ASN A 61 28.48 2.18 15.36
N SER A 62 28.24 2.78 14.20
CA SER A 62 27.14 2.38 13.31
C SER A 62 27.22 0.93 12.87
N CYS A 63 28.44 0.42 12.58
CA CYS A 63 28.65 -1.00 12.23
C CYS A 63 28.24 -1.94 13.38
N CYS A 64 28.50 -1.56 14.63
CA CYS A 64 28.08 -2.36 15.80
C CYS A 64 26.58 -2.34 16.00
N ARG A 65 25.91 -1.21 15.77
CA ARG A 65 24.46 -1.11 15.79
C ARG A 65 23.80 -1.97 14.68
N ARG A 66 24.36 -1.97 13.46
CA ARG A 66 23.92 -2.87 12.37
C ARG A 66 24.07 -4.35 12.76
N ALA A 67 25.21 -4.72 13.34
CA ALA A 67 25.46 -6.08 13.81
C ALA A 67 24.47 -6.49 14.91
N ALA A 68 24.17 -5.59 15.86
CA ALA A 68 23.18 -5.80 16.91
C ALA A 68 21.78 -6.02 16.31
N LEU A 69 21.34 -5.16 15.41
CA LEU A 69 20.05 -5.33 14.73
C LEU A 69 19.96 -6.64 13.96
N THR A 70 21.06 -7.04 13.27
CA THR A 70 21.14 -8.32 12.56
C THR A 70 20.98 -9.49 13.55
N ALA A 71 21.70 -9.48 14.66
CA ALA A 71 21.61 -10.52 15.69
C ALA A 71 20.21 -10.57 16.31
N MET A 72 19.64 -9.41 16.67
CA MET A 72 18.28 -9.35 17.21
C MET A 72 17.24 -9.87 16.20
N PHE A 73 17.40 -9.56 14.91
CA PHE A 73 16.50 -10.10 13.89
C PHE A 73 16.59 -11.62 13.77
N LEU A 74 17.79 -12.17 13.78
CA LEU A 74 18.00 -13.62 13.69
C LEU A 74 17.46 -14.39 14.88
N CYS A 75 17.44 -13.77 16.09
CA CYS A 75 16.99 -14.41 17.33
C CYS A 75 15.52 -14.17 17.65
N LEU A 76 15.00 -12.99 17.35
CA LEU A 76 13.71 -12.51 17.84
C LEU A 76 12.76 -12.14 16.70
N GLY A 77 13.31 -11.92 15.50
CA GLY A 77 12.60 -11.34 14.36
C GLY A 77 11.89 -12.39 13.52
N SER A 78 10.79 -11.97 12.95
CA SER A 78 10.08 -12.65 11.87
C SER A 78 9.54 -11.65 10.87
N ILE A 79 9.44 -12.06 9.62
CA ILE A 79 8.87 -11.25 8.54
C ILE A 79 7.85 -12.07 7.78
N SER A 80 6.70 -11.47 7.52
CA SER A 80 5.65 -12.08 6.71
C SER A 80 6.06 -12.18 5.25
N ASP A 81 5.42 -13.10 4.53
CA ASP A 81 5.55 -13.16 3.07
C ASP A 81 5.07 -11.83 2.47
N PRO A 82 5.93 -11.10 1.75
CA PRO A 82 5.59 -9.81 1.19
C PRO A 82 4.52 -9.89 0.08
N GLU A 83 4.24 -11.08 -0.46
CA GLU A 83 3.12 -11.29 -1.38
C GLU A 83 1.75 -11.16 -0.68
N LYS A 84 1.69 -11.41 0.64
CA LYS A 84 0.46 -11.34 1.43
C LYS A 84 0.30 -9.98 2.11
N ASN A 85 1.29 -9.60 2.92
CA ASN A 85 1.27 -8.35 3.66
C ASN A 85 2.69 -7.88 4.01
N TYR A 86 2.80 -6.60 4.36
CA TYR A 86 4.03 -6.02 4.89
C TYR A 86 3.96 -6.01 6.41
N HIS A 87 4.64 -6.97 7.05
CA HIS A 87 4.70 -7.06 8.49
C HIS A 87 6.03 -7.71 8.93
N CYS A 88 6.76 -7.00 9.78
CA CYS A 88 7.94 -7.51 10.47
C CYS A 88 7.72 -7.36 11.97
N GLU A 89 8.02 -8.39 12.75
CA GLU A 89 7.87 -8.34 14.20
C GLU A 89 9.09 -8.95 14.91
N TYR A 90 9.35 -8.44 16.11
CA TYR A 90 10.33 -8.95 17.05
C TYR A 90 9.61 -9.30 18.35
N VAL A 91 9.75 -10.54 18.81
CA VAL A 91 9.19 -10.98 20.08
C VAL A 91 10.26 -10.79 21.17
N CYS A 92 10.15 -9.69 21.91
CA CYS A 92 11.11 -9.33 22.95
C CYS A 92 10.85 -10.06 24.25
N VAL A 93 11.92 -10.33 25.00
CA VAL A 93 11.88 -10.98 26.31
C VAL A 93 11.38 -9.99 27.38
N SER A 94 11.71 -8.70 27.22
CA SER A 94 11.39 -7.66 28.21
C SER A 94 11.13 -6.31 27.57
N ASP A 95 10.58 -5.41 28.39
CA ASP A 95 10.35 -4.01 28.03
C ASP A 95 11.63 -3.24 27.77
N LYS A 96 12.70 -3.53 28.52
CA LYS A 96 14.02 -2.92 28.34
C LYS A 96 14.58 -3.26 26.97
N GLN A 97 14.56 -4.54 26.59
CA GLN A 97 15.01 -5.02 25.28
C GLN A 97 14.19 -4.37 24.14
N ALA A 98 12.87 -4.29 24.28
CA ALA A 98 12.01 -3.65 23.32
C ALA A 98 12.32 -2.15 23.16
N ALA A 99 12.56 -1.46 24.27
CA ALA A 99 12.93 -0.04 24.26
C ALA A 99 14.30 0.18 23.59
N GLN A 100 15.28 -0.68 23.85
CA GLN A 100 16.59 -0.62 23.19
C GLN A 100 16.45 -0.88 21.68
N LEU A 101 15.70 -1.90 21.28
CA LEU A 101 15.44 -2.21 19.87
C LEU A 101 14.80 -1.02 19.13
N ILE A 102 13.79 -0.39 19.73
CA ILE A 102 13.15 0.79 19.13
C ILE A 102 14.14 1.95 18.96
N ARG A 103 15.01 2.19 19.96
CA ARG A 103 16.08 3.20 19.84
C ARG A 103 17.04 2.87 18.70
N LEU A 104 17.48 1.61 18.60
CA LEU A 104 18.38 1.17 17.53
C LEU A 104 17.74 1.28 16.13
N LEU A 105 16.46 0.95 15.99
CA LEU A 105 15.73 1.11 14.73
C LEU A 105 15.60 2.58 14.35
N LYS A 106 15.34 3.44 15.33
CA LYS A 106 15.23 4.89 15.13
C LYS A 106 16.55 5.51 14.64
N ASP A 107 17.71 5.00 15.06
CA ASP A 107 19.02 5.45 14.59
C ASP A 107 19.23 5.25 13.07
N PHE A 108 18.38 4.46 12.44
CA PHE A 108 18.33 4.21 10.99
C PHE A 108 17.01 4.67 10.36
N ASP A 109 16.32 5.63 10.99
CA ASP A 109 15.03 6.18 10.53
C ASP A 109 13.92 5.15 10.34
N ILE A 110 14.03 3.98 10.97
CA ILE A 110 13.04 2.91 10.91
C ILE A 110 12.00 3.11 12.01
N LYS A 111 10.77 3.41 11.60
CA LYS A 111 9.64 3.54 12.52
C LYS A 111 9.13 2.17 12.94
N ALA A 112 9.11 1.92 14.24
CA ALA A 112 8.59 0.71 14.84
C ALA A 112 7.60 1.03 15.97
N ASN A 113 6.60 0.19 16.12
CA ASN A 113 5.59 0.29 17.14
C ASN A 113 5.74 -0.85 18.16
N ARG A 114 5.21 -0.65 19.37
CA ARG A 114 5.22 -1.64 20.45
C ARG A 114 3.80 -2.05 20.80
N MET A 115 3.61 -3.33 21.09
CA MET A 115 2.37 -3.87 21.64
C MET A 115 2.68 -5.02 22.62
N VAL A 116 1.73 -5.36 23.45
CA VAL A 116 1.77 -6.58 24.28
C VAL A 116 0.78 -7.58 23.68
N ARG A 117 1.25 -8.79 23.34
CA ARG A 117 0.43 -9.87 22.79
C ARG A 117 0.70 -11.16 23.55
N LYS A 118 -0.33 -11.75 24.15
CA LYS A 118 -0.24 -12.99 24.97
C LYS A 118 0.86 -12.93 26.03
N GLY A 119 0.95 -11.80 26.75
CA GLY A 119 1.95 -11.58 27.80
C GLY A 119 3.39 -11.35 27.32
N ARG A 120 3.63 -11.25 26.01
CA ARG A 120 4.95 -10.95 25.42
C ARG A 120 4.96 -9.56 24.82
N VAL A 121 6.08 -8.89 24.93
CA VAL A 121 6.32 -7.58 24.32
C VAL A 121 6.74 -7.80 22.87
N VAL A 122 6.01 -7.19 21.94
CA VAL A 122 6.28 -7.31 20.50
C VAL A 122 6.56 -5.92 19.94
N VAL A 123 7.68 -5.76 19.26
CA VAL A 123 8.01 -4.59 18.45
C VAL A 123 7.73 -4.95 17.00
N TYR A 124 6.99 -4.10 16.28
CA TYR A 124 6.59 -4.41 14.91
C TYR A 124 6.71 -3.21 13.96
N ILE A 125 6.91 -3.53 12.68
CA ILE A 125 7.02 -2.61 11.56
C ILE A 125 5.99 -3.02 10.51
N LYS A 126 5.18 -2.06 10.02
CA LYS A 126 4.15 -2.27 9.00
C LYS A 126 4.40 -1.51 7.69
N GLU A 127 5.18 -0.44 7.75
CA GLU A 127 5.49 0.37 6.58
C GLU A 127 6.49 -0.39 5.70
N SER A 128 6.17 -0.59 4.43
CA SER A 128 7.02 -1.34 3.48
C SER A 128 8.39 -0.70 3.31
N GLU A 129 8.47 0.62 3.34
CA GLU A 129 9.73 1.38 3.28
C GLU A 129 10.62 1.12 4.49
N CYS A 130 10.02 1.12 5.70
CA CYS A 130 10.76 0.80 6.92
C CYS A 130 11.25 -0.66 6.95
N ILE A 131 10.49 -1.59 6.36
CA ILE A 131 10.91 -2.99 6.22
C ILE A 131 12.05 -3.10 5.19
N ALA A 132 11.97 -2.37 4.08
CA ALA A 132 13.03 -2.32 3.08
C ALA A 132 14.33 -1.77 3.68
N GLU A 133 14.25 -0.67 4.46
CA GLU A 133 15.42 -0.11 5.13
C GLU A 133 15.97 -1.07 6.19
N LEU A 134 15.12 -1.76 6.95
CA LEU A 134 15.59 -2.80 7.86
C LEU A 134 16.37 -3.88 7.12
N LEU A 135 15.85 -4.40 6.01
CA LEU A 135 16.52 -5.42 5.20
C LEU A 135 17.87 -4.94 4.65
N ASN A 136 17.94 -3.65 4.26
CA ASN A 136 19.17 -2.99 3.86
C ASN A 136 20.18 -2.92 5.01
N VAL A 137 19.76 -2.44 6.18
CA VAL A 137 20.60 -2.29 7.38
C VAL A 137 21.18 -3.62 7.84
N ILE A 138 20.39 -4.69 7.85
CA ILE A 138 20.82 -6.03 8.27
C ILE A 138 21.55 -6.81 7.15
N GLY A 139 21.71 -6.23 5.95
CA GLY A 139 22.41 -6.84 4.82
C GLY A 139 21.64 -7.96 4.12
N ALA A 140 20.31 -8.02 4.26
CA ALA A 140 19.47 -9.02 3.63
C ALA A 140 19.08 -8.65 2.18
N HIS A 141 20.08 -8.34 1.33
CA HIS A 141 19.88 -7.74 0.01
C HIS A 141 19.01 -8.55 -0.94
N ARG A 142 19.05 -9.90 -0.87
CA ARG A 142 18.18 -10.74 -1.70
C ARG A 142 16.71 -10.60 -1.33
N ALA A 143 16.41 -10.52 -0.03
CA ALA A 143 15.06 -10.29 0.46
C ALA A 143 14.60 -8.87 0.14
N LEU A 144 15.49 -7.88 0.25
CA LEU A 144 15.24 -6.51 -0.15
C LEU A 144 14.84 -6.42 -1.63
N MET A 145 15.62 -7.01 -2.53
CA MET A 145 15.32 -7.00 -3.97
C MET A 145 13.96 -7.63 -4.27
N ARG A 146 13.63 -8.76 -3.62
CA ARG A 146 12.31 -9.39 -3.79
C ARG A 146 11.18 -8.46 -3.31
N LEU A 147 11.36 -7.80 -2.17
CA LEU A 147 10.39 -6.86 -1.62
C LEU A 147 10.15 -5.67 -2.57
N GLU A 148 11.24 -5.07 -3.09
CA GLU A 148 11.15 -3.93 -3.99
C GLU A 148 10.46 -4.28 -5.32
N ASN A 149 10.78 -5.43 -5.91
CA ASN A 149 10.11 -5.91 -7.12
C ASN A 149 8.59 -6.06 -6.91
N LEU A 150 8.17 -6.65 -5.78
CA LEU A 150 6.75 -6.78 -5.44
C LEU A 150 6.06 -5.43 -5.18
N ARG A 151 6.77 -4.45 -4.63
CA ARG A 151 6.26 -3.08 -4.47
C ARG A 151 5.98 -2.44 -5.82
N ILE A 152 6.94 -2.51 -6.75
CA ILE A 152 6.79 -1.98 -8.12
C ILE A 152 5.60 -2.66 -8.84
N GLU A 153 5.53 -3.99 -8.79
CA GLU A 153 4.42 -4.73 -9.42
C GLU A 153 3.04 -4.30 -8.88
N ARG A 154 2.94 -4.10 -7.56
CA ARG A 154 1.70 -3.62 -6.94
C ARG A 154 1.35 -2.19 -7.33
N GLU A 155 2.33 -1.32 -7.40
CA GLU A 155 2.13 0.07 -7.83
C GLU A 155 1.61 0.12 -9.27
N VAL A 156 2.26 -0.56 -10.21
CA VAL A 156 1.81 -0.65 -11.60
C VAL A 156 0.40 -1.23 -11.69
N ARG A 157 0.10 -2.31 -10.96
CA ARG A 157 -1.23 -2.91 -10.95
C ARG A 157 -2.30 -1.96 -10.41
N ASN A 158 -1.98 -1.21 -9.35
CA ASN A 158 -2.89 -0.22 -8.78
C ASN A 158 -3.16 0.93 -9.75
N ASP A 159 -2.16 1.39 -10.48
CA ASP A 159 -2.30 2.47 -11.46
C ASP A 159 -3.16 2.03 -12.66
N VAL A 160 -2.93 0.82 -13.16
CA VAL A 160 -3.77 0.21 -14.20
C VAL A 160 -5.23 0.07 -13.73
N ASN A 161 -5.44 -0.45 -12.51
CA ASN A 161 -6.79 -0.59 -11.95
C ASN A 161 -7.48 0.76 -11.77
N ARG A 162 -6.75 1.81 -11.35
CA ARG A 162 -7.30 3.18 -11.25
C ARG A 162 -7.70 3.72 -12.61
N ALA A 163 -6.87 3.54 -13.64
CA ALA A 163 -7.17 3.96 -15.00
C ALA A 163 -8.45 3.26 -15.52
N VAL A 164 -8.50 1.93 -15.42
CA VAL A 164 -9.67 1.13 -15.84
C VAL A 164 -10.94 1.54 -15.09
N ASN A 165 -10.86 1.72 -13.77
CA ASN A 165 -12.01 2.15 -12.97
C ASN A 165 -12.48 3.57 -13.35
N CYS A 166 -11.55 4.48 -13.65
CA CYS A 166 -11.88 5.83 -14.12
C CYS A 166 -12.60 5.78 -15.47
N ASP A 167 -12.08 5.01 -16.42
CA ASP A 167 -12.68 4.85 -17.75
C ASP A 167 -14.07 4.21 -17.69
N ALA A 168 -14.22 3.16 -16.88
CA ALA A 168 -15.50 2.51 -16.67
C ALA A 168 -16.53 3.46 -16.01
N ALA A 169 -16.11 4.26 -15.03
CA ALA A 169 -16.97 5.25 -14.39
C ALA A 169 -17.38 6.37 -15.36
N ASN A 170 -16.47 6.82 -16.22
CA ASN A 170 -16.74 7.81 -17.26
C ASN A 170 -17.70 7.27 -18.33
N ALA A 171 -17.47 6.04 -18.81
CA ALA A 171 -18.36 5.38 -19.76
C ALA A 171 -19.77 5.23 -19.19
N LYS A 172 -19.90 4.80 -17.92
CA LYS A 172 -21.20 4.68 -17.24
C LYS A 172 -21.92 6.02 -17.11
N LYS A 173 -21.20 7.11 -16.79
CA LYS A 173 -21.77 8.46 -16.71
C LYS A 173 -22.27 8.93 -18.09
N LEU A 174 -21.50 8.68 -19.15
CA LEU A 174 -21.87 9.02 -20.52
C LEU A 174 -23.11 8.26 -20.97
N ALA A 175 -23.16 6.94 -20.76
CA ALA A 175 -24.31 6.12 -21.08
C ALA A 175 -25.58 6.55 -20.33
N ALA A 176 -25.45 6.83 -19.01
CA ALA A 176 -26.58 7.31 -18.22
C ALA A 176 -27.07 8.70 -18.64
N ALA A 177 -26.18 9.59 -19.09
CA ALA A 177 -26.57 10.89 -19.64
C ALA A 177 -27.26 10.74 -20.99
N ALA A 178 -26.73 9.87 -21.85
CA ALA A 178 -27.33 9.56 -23.15
C ALA A 178 -28.73 8.97 -23.02
N GLY A 179 -28.89 7.98 -22.13
CA GLY A 179 -30.21 7.38 -21.85
C GLY A 179 -31.26 8.40 -21.44
N ARG A 180 -30.93 9.27 -20.47
CA ARG A 180 -31.85 10.35 -20.07
C ARG A 180 -32.19 11.31 -21.19
N GLN A 181 -31.21 11.69 -22.01
CA GLN A 181 -31.44 12.56 -23.17
C GLN A 181 -32.40 11.92 -24.16
N ILE A 182 -32.23 10.62 -24.43
CA ILE A 182 -33.11 9.87 -25.35
C ILE A 182 -34.52 9.77 -24.78
N GLU A 183 -34.68 9.41 -23.48
CA GLU A 183 -35.99 9.39 -22.81
C GLU A 183 -36.71 10.74 -22.88
N ASP A 184 -36.01 11.84 -22.72
CA ASP A 184 -36.57 13.19 -22.81
C ASP A 184 -37.00 13.51 -24.27
N ILE A 185 -36.19 13.14 -25.25
CA ILE A 185 -36.48 13.38 -26.66
C ILE A 185 -37.65 12.49 -27.13
N GLU A 186 -37.71 11.22 -26.71
CA GLU A 186 -38.81 10.32 -27.01
C GLU A 186 -40.11 10.84 -26.41
N TYR A 187 -40.06 11.34 -25.17
CA TYR A 187 -41.21 12.00 -24.53
C TYR A 187 -41.71 13.21 -25.35
N LEU A 188 -40.81 14.07 -25.84
CA LEU A 188 -41.15 15.19 -26.72
C LEU A 188 -41.74 14.73 -28.04
N ARG A 189 -41.17 13.69 -28.67
CA ARG A 189 -41.65 13.08 -29.89
C ARG A 189 -43.12 12.64 -29.77
N ASP A 190 -43.43 11.93 -28.66
CA ASP A 190 -44.73 11.28 -28.49
C ASP A 190 -45.82 12.25 -28.02
N ASN A 191 -45.48 13.37 -27.38
CA ASN A 191 -46.44 14.30 -26.78
C ASN A 191 -46.52 15.65 -27.50
N VAL A 192 -45.49 16.07 -28.19
CA VAL A 192 -45.37 17.40 -28.81
C VAL A 192 -45.14 17.34 -30.34
N GLY A 193 -44.45 16.29 -30.77
CA GLY A 193 -43.92 16.15 -32.12
C GLY A 193 -42.61 16.92 -32.31
N LEU A 194 -41.59 16.23 -32.81
CA LEU A 194 -40.24 16.84 -32.97
C LEU A 194 -40.23 17.96 -34.02
N ASP A 195 -41.11 17.89 -35.02
CA ASP A 195 -41.20 18.90 -36.07
C ASP A 195 -41.79 20.24 -35.60
N SER A 196 -42.46 20.27 -34.41
CA SER A 196 -42.98 21.48 -33.79
C SER A 196 -41.90 22.25 -33.00
N LEU A 197 -40.73 21.66 -32.80
CA LEU A 197 -39.61 22.28 -32.09
C LEU A 197 -38.83 23.22 -33.03
N PRO A 198 -38.08 24.19 -32.51
CA PRO A 198 -37.14 24.97 -33.27
C PRO A 198 -36.19 24.03 -34.10
N GLU A 199 -35.98 24.35 -35.38
CA GLU A 199 -35.24 23.53 -36.32
C GLU A 199 -33.92 22.97 -35.78
N ASN A 200 -33.15 23.82 -35.13
CA ASN A 200 -31.86 23.44 -34.51
C ASN A 200 -31.97 22.42 -33.36
N LEU A 201 -33.12 22.34 -32.71
CA LEU A 201 -33.42 21.35 -31.66
C LEU A 201 -34.02 20.08 -32.24
N SER A 202 -34.89 20.21 -33.24
CA SER A 202 -35.46 19.07 -33.97
C SER A 202 -34.35 18.23 -34.62
N VAL A 203 -33.46 18.85 -35.39
CA VAL A 203 -32.32 18.16 -36.03
C VAL A 203 -31.44 17.48 -34.96
N MET A 204 -31.15 18.14 -33.84
CA MET A 204 -30.35 17.54 -32.78
C MET A 204 -31.04 16.34 -32.12
N ALA A 205 -32.36 16.40 -31.97
CA ALA A 205 -33.16 15.32 -31.41
C ALA A 205 -33.11 14.07 -32.31
N HIS A 206 -33.30 14.23 -33.64
CA HIS A 206 -33.20 13.12 -34.60
C HIS A 206 -31.82 12.48 -34.59
N ILE A 207 -30.73 13.28 -34.71
CA ILE A 207 -29.36 12.79 -34.67
C ILE A 207 -29.08 12.01 -33.40
N ARG A 208 -29.59 12.45 -32.23
CA ARG A 208 -29.34 11.77 -30.95
C ARG A 208 -30.06 10.44 -30.83
N ILE A 209 -31.32 10.33 -31.36
CA ILE A 209 -32.06 9.06 -31.37
C ILE A 209 -31.41 8.05 -32.31
N GLU A 210 -30.99 8.50 -33.50
CA GLU A 210 -30.34 7.63 -34.49
C GLU A 210 -28.94 7.15 -34.04
N ASN A 211 -28.29 7.93 -33.18
CA ASN A 211 -26.92 7.66 -32.73
C ASN A 211 -26.81 7.68 -31.19
N PRO A 212 -27.41 6.69 -30.49
CA PRO A 212 -27.51 6.67 -29.04
C PRO A 212 -26.15 6.56 -28.33
N ASP A 213 -25.18 5.90 -28.92
CA ASP A 213 -23.88 5.59 -28.34
C ASP A 213 -22.79 6.61 -28.67
N LEU A 214 -23.03 7.52 -29.60
CA LEU A 214 -22.02 8.48 -30.03
C LEU A 214 -21.73 9.54 -28.93
N PRO A 215 -20.47 9.86 -28.72
CA PRO A 215 -20.06 10.95 -27.83
C PRO A 215 -20.46 12.31 -28.40
N LEU A 216 -20.66 13.31 -27.54
CA LEU A 216 -21.15 14.64 -27.92
C LEU A 216 -20.31 15.33 -29.01
N LYS A 217 -19.01 15.04 -29.09
CA LYS A 217 -18.15 15.60 -30.14
C LYS A 217 -18.54 15.07 -31.53
N GLU A 218 -18.66 13.77 -31.64
CA GLU A 218 -19.01 13.09 -32.90
C GLU A 218 -20.44 13.44 -33.34
N LEU A 219 -21.39 13.55 -32.39
CA LEU A 219 -22.72 14.08 -32.71
C LEU A 219 -22.69 15.50 -33.30
N GLY A 220 -21.74 16.33 -32.85
CA GLY A 220 -21.57 17.67 -33.38
C GLY A 220 -21.01 17.71 -34.79
N GLU A 221 -20.24 16.71 -35.19
CA GLU A 221 -19.68 16.54 -36.51
C GLU A 221 -20.74 16.10 -37.55
N LEU A 222 -21.84 15.47 -37.08
CA LEU A 222 -22.97 15.07 -37.94
C LEU A 222 -23.93 16.22 -38.25
N LEU A 223 -23.78 17.36 -37.63
CA LEU A 223 -24.63 18.54 -37.89
C LEU A 223 -24.11 19.37 -39.04
N ASP A 224 -25.01 20.05 -39.76
CA ASP A 224 -24.68 20.99 -40.83
C ASP A 224 -25.22 22.41 -40.47
N PRO A 225 -24.35 23.41 -40.26
CA PRO A 225 -22.89 23.29 -40.11
C PRO A 225 -22.50 22.55 -38.84
N PRO A 226 -21.29 21.88 -38.80
CA PRO A 226 -20.79 21.20 -37.65
C PRO A 226 -20.62 22.13 -36.45
N ILE A 227 -20.95 21.62 -35.25
CA ILE A 227 -20.81 22.39 -33.99
C ILE A 227 -19.94 21.64 -32.98
N GLY A 228 -19.33 22.39 -32.07
CA GLY A 228 -18.49 21.82 -30.99
C GLY A 228 -19.33 21.16 -29.91
N LYS A 229 -18.65 20.32 -29.07
CA LYS A 229 -19.23 19.62 -27.91
C LYS A 229 -20.12 20.51 -27.04
N SER A 230 -19.70 21.75 -26.79
CA SER A 230 -20.47 22.72 -25.97
C SER A 230 -21.81 23.08 -26.60
N GLY A 231 -21.85 23.28 -27.92
CA GLY A 231 -23.07 23.56 -28.68
C GLY A 231 -24.04 22.38 -28.64
N VAL A 232 -23.53 21.16 -28.85
CA VAL A 232 -24.32 19.93 -28.70
C VAL A 232 -24.92 19.81 -27.31
N ASN A 233 -24.10 19.96 -26.30
CA ASN A 233 -24.54 19.87 -24.89
C ASN A 233 -25.60 20.92 -24.57
N HIS A 234 -25.45 22.15 -25.07
CA HIS A 234 -26.46 23.19 -24.89
C HIS A 234 -27.81 22.84 -25.53
N ARG A 235 -27.82 22.31 -26.79
CA ARG A 235 -29.04 21.90 -27.47
C ARG A 235 -29.74 20.72 -26.78
N LEU A 236 -28.96 19.69 -26.35
CA LEU A 236 -29.51 18.53 -25.63
C LEU A 236 -30.08 18.94 -24.27
N ARG A 237 -29.41 19.85 -23.52
CA ARG A 237 -29.94 20.38 -22.27
C ARG A 237 -31.25 21.16 -22.49
N LYS A 238 -31.32 21.92 -23.55
CA LYS A 238 -32.54 22.65 -23.91
C LYS A 238 -33.71 21.70 -24.22
N LEU A 239 -33.47 20.56 -24.90
CA LEU A 239 -34.44 19.51 -25.10
C LEU A 239 -34.93 18.90 -23.78
N SER A 240 -34.02 18.60 -22.87
CA SER A 240 -34.40 18.09 -21.52
C SER A 240 -35.23 19.11 -20.71
N GLU A 241 -34.85 20.39 -20.76
CA GLU A 241 -35.61 21.48 -20.11
C GLU A 241 -37.07 21.57 -20.66
N LEU A 242 -37.18 21.48 -21.99
CA LEU A 242 -38.52 21.45 -22.66
C LEU A 242 -39.37 20.23 -22.24
N ALA A 243 -38.75 19.05 -22.24
CA ALA A 243 -39.41 17.81 -21.82
C ALA A 243 -39.96 17.93 -20.38
N GLU A 244 -39.16 18.50 -19.48
CA GLU A 244 -39.56 18.74 -18.10
C GLU A 244 -40.69 19.76 -17.98
N GLU A 245 -40.66 20.86 -18.74
CA GLU A 245 -41.75 21.83 -18.81
C GLU A 245 -43.06 21.20 -19.28
N TYR A 246 -43.05 20.38 -20.32
CA TYR A 246 -44.25 19.70 -20.84
C TYR A 246 -44.78 18.64 -19.87
N ARG A 247 -43.91 17.86 -19.20
CA ARG A 247 -44.33 16.95 -18.13
C ARG A 247 -45.07 17.70 -17.00
N ASN A 248 -44.51 18.82 -16.57
CA ASN A 248 -45.09 19.64 -15.51
C ASN A 248 -46.43 20.32 -15.91
N LYS A 249 -46.58 20.75 -17.17
CA LYS A 249 -47.88 21.29 -17.68
C LYS A 249 -48.95 20.22 -17.75
N LEU A 250 -48.67 19.04 -18.30
CA LEU A 250 -49.63 17.93 -18.32
C LEU A 250 -50.07 17.47 -16.92
N TRP A 251 -49.19 17.57 -15.95
CA TRP A 251 -49.53 17.23 -14.56
C TRP A 251 -50.52 18.23 -13.94
N ARG A 252 -50.41 19.51 -14.25
CA ARG A 252 -51.36 20.54 -13.80
C ARG A 252 -52.74 20.35 -14.40
N PHE A 253 -52.85 20.01 -15.67
CA PHE A 253 -54.14 19.73 -16.36
C PHE A 253 -54.85 18.45 -15.87
N LYS A 254 -54.16 17.53 -15.24
CA LYS A 254 -54.75 16.29 -14.67
C LYS A 254 -55.23 16.46 -13.23
N LEU A 255 -55.01 17.59 -12.60
CA LEU A 255 -55.37 17.90 -11.23
C LEU A 255 -56.56 18.92 -11.16
N GLU A 256 -56.96 19.48 -12.31
CA GLU A 256 -58.20 20.24 -12.49
C GLU A 256 -59.31 19.35 -13.07
#